data_a7d8319656afc8f03cae45afbe89a14d
#
_entry.id   a7d8319656afc8f03cae45afbe89a14d
#
_cell.length_a   1.000
_cell.length_b   1.000
_cell.length_c   1.000
_cell.angle_alpha   90.00
_cell.angle_beta   90.00
_cell.angle_gamma   90.00
#
_symmetry.space_group_name_H-M   'P 1'
#
loop_
_entity.id
_entity.type
_entity.pdbx_description
1 polymer ?
#
loop_
_entity_poly.entity_id
_entity_poly.type
_entity_poly.pdbx_seq_one_letter_code
_entity_poly.pdbx_strand_id
1 'polypeptide(L)'
;MKLHNKNPEELSTLTAIILLPSFKRAELLKRFLKSYVETETTTPCWVLVDKADPEKDDYLKIEYPENVTLILTEGRSMAAKVNEVWDRIINLDATILLNDDHILKTPQWDQKVLSQITGANVIGTNDGWVAPQRICGATAWSGKVLRTIGYMFPEGIEHLYVDSVWEYLCGKAQCANILMDVLVEHDHAFKKPEAPKDETHDKIYTQDWNDAGKEGTPAWHFKRWLETKAEADAQKLLDIQPKMGLMVATPTHDGNVFMGYALGLSDMATFFAQQNIYFEMARIVGSSLIPHARNTLVDMFLKSRCQKLLFIDSDQGFQKEHVLHLFQSNKRIIGGITPHKRFPINFNFEPLPEDNHFFKDITNKGPEEFIKYAQSKADPKGEIEVNRVGTGFLMIDRSVFEFMKEHVEEYEPFDNNPEAKHKEYFWMGTVKGQGAKRYRGEDWHFTELAKKLHIPIFINAHAIVEHHGTFTFNAGIRST
;
A
#
# COMPACT_ATOMS: atom_id res chain seq x y z
N MET A 1 -9.31 15.98 32.94
CA MET A 1 -8.50 16.16 31.75
C MET A 1 -9.38 16.77 30.67
N LYS A 2 -9.16 18.01 30.27
CA LYS A 2 -10.04 18.77 29.38
C LYS A 2 -9.89 18.28 27.96
N LEU A 3 -10.95 17.73 27.39
CA LEU A 3 -11.10 17.51 25.95
C LEU A 3 -11.15 18.88 25.28
N HIS A 4 -10.15 19.21 24.48
CA HIS A 4 -10.20 20.37 23.60
C HIS A 4 -11.16 20.06 22.46
N ASN A 5 -12.24 20.83 22.37
CA ASN A 5 -13.10 20.90 21.19
C ASN A 5 -12.26 21.34 19.99
N LYS A 6 -12.01 20.42 19.04
CA LYS A 6 -11.45 20.75 17.74
C LYS A 6 -12.57 21.20 16.79
N ASN A 7 -12.28 22.23 16.02
CA ASN A 7 -13.17 22.82 15.01
C ASN A 7 -13.45 21.79 13.87
N PRO A 8 -14.66 21.78 13.26
CA PRO A 8 -15.02 20.83 12.21
C PRO A 8 -14.26 20.96 10.87
N GLU A 9 -13.33 21.89 10.73
CA GLU A 9 -12.55 22.14 9.51
C GLU A 9 -11.14 21.53 9.53
N GLU A 10 -10.74 20.80 10.57
CA GLU A 10 -9.46 20.08 10.55
C GLU A 10 -9.65 18.71 9.86
N LEU A 11 -9.01 18.59 8.70
CA LEU A 11 -8.73 17.40 7.90
C LEU A 11 -8.92 16.09 8.68
N SER A 12 -9.68 15.15 8.12
CA SER A 12 -9.79 13.77 8.61
C SER A 12 -8.44 13.05 8.44
N THR A 13 -7.46 13.36 9.29
CA THR A 13 -6.28 12.54 9.44
C THR A 13 -6.72 11.21 10.05
N LEU A 14 -6.27 10.08 9.46
CA LEU A 14 -6.48 8.75 10.02
C LEU A 14 -6.13 8.76 11.52
N THR A 15 -7.07 8.33 12.35
CA THR A 15 -6.82 8.15 13.77
C THR A 15 -6.00 6.89 13.97
N ALA A 16 -4.76 7.03 14.44
CA ALA A 16 -3.83 5.91 14.57
C ALA A 16 -3.07 5.95 15.90
N ILE A 17 -2.62 4.78 16.34
CA ILE A 17 -1.80 4.62 17.54
C ILE A 17 -0.70 3.58 17.33
N ILE A 18 0.46 3.83 17.91
CA ILE A 18 1.52 2.84 18.08
C ILE A 18 1.39 2.23 19.47
N LEU A 19 1.37 0.92 19.56
CA LEU A 19 1.47 0.16 20.80
C LEU A 19 2.86 -0.42 20.94
N LEU A 20 3.48 -0.19 22.07
CA LEU A 20 4.82 -0.67 22.40
C LEU A 20 4.82 -1.39 23.75
N PRO A 21 4.47 -2.68 23.82
CA PRO A 21 4.63 -3.48 25.03
C PRO A 21 6.12 -3.61 25.39
N SER A 22 6.46 -3.35 26.65
CA SER A 22 7.84 -3.48 27.17
C SER A 22 7.84 -4.19 28.52
N PHE A 23 8.95 -4.90 28.82
CA PHE A 23 9.14 -5.61 30.08
C PHE A 23 10.63 -5.81 30.38
N LYS A 24 11.13 -5.28 31.51
CA LYS A 24 12.54 -5.34 31.95
C LYS A 24 13.54 -4.81 30.91
N ARG A 25 13.20 -3.74 30.22
CA ARG A 25 13.96 -3.23 29.07
C ARG A 25 13.94 -1.71 28.97
N ALA A 26 13.99 -1.01 30.14
CA ALA A 26 13.96 0.45 30.18
C ALA A 26 15.07 1.09 29.32
N GLU A 27 16.26 0.47 29.23
CA GLU A 27 17.36 0.98 28.40
C GLU A 27 17.11 0.75 26.89
N LEU A 28 16.49 -0.36 26.50
CA LEU A 28 16.11 -0.58 25.10
C LEU A 28 15.04 0.43 24.66
N LEU A 29 14.07 0.70 25.56
CA LEU A 29 13.06 1.72 25.29
C LEU A 29 13.70 3.10 25.05
N LYS A 30 14.73 3.50 25.75
CA LYS A 30 15.45 4.76 25.50
C LYS A 30 16.04 4.80 24.07
N ARG A 31 16.59 3.68 23.61
CA ARG A 31 17.12 3.56 22.24
C ARG A 31 15.99 3.68 21.19
N PHE A 32 14.87 3.01 21.45
CA PHE A 32 13.68 3.14 20.62
C PHE A 32 13.21 4.61 20.57
N LEU A 33 13.01 5.26 21.71
CA LEU A 33 12.54 6.65 21.78
C LEU A 33 13.49 7.61 21.07
N LYS A 34 14.80 7.37 21.13
CA LYS A 34 15.77 8.14 20.35
C LYS A 34 15.50 7.99 18.84
N SER A 35 15.34 6.77 18.35
CA SER A 35 15.04 6.53 16.92
C SER A 35 13.66 7.07 16.51
N TYR A 36 12.69 7.06 17.43
CA TYR A 36 11.37 7.64 17.24
C TYR A 36 11.44 9.16 16.94
N VAL A 37 12.27 9.88 17.68
CA VAL A 37 12.50 11.32 17.47
C VAL A 37 13.33 11.55 16.21
N GLU A 38 14.40 10.78 16.00
CA GLU A 38 15.31 10.93 14.85
C GLU A 38 14.61 10.67 13.49
N THR A 39 13.57 9.83 13.49
CA THR A 39 12.78 9.54 12.28
C THR A 39 11.57 10.45 12.10
N GLU A 40 11.45 11.50 12.91
CA GLU A 40 10.34 12.46 12.84
C GLU A 40 8.96 11.76 12.94
N THR A 41 8.86 10.72 13.75
CA THR A 41 7.62 9.97 13.94
C THR A 41 6.57 10.85 14.62
N THR A 42 5.39 10.96 14.04
CA THR A 42 4.31 11.83 14.52
C THR A 42 3.11 11.07 15.10
N THR A 43 2.96 9.81 14.75
CA THR A 43 1.87 8.94 15.25
C THR A 43 2.02 8.76 16.76
N PRO A 44 0.97 9.04 17.58
CA PRO A 44 1.02 8.83 19.02
C PRO A 44 1.44 7.41 19.38
N CYS A 45 2.25 7.27 20.46
CA CYS A 45 2.75 5.99 20.92
C CYS A 45 2.38 5.75 22.39
N TRP A 46 1.81 4.58 22.68
CA TRP A 46 1.57 4.11 24.05
C TRP A 46 2.58 3.02 24.39
N VAL A 47 3.44 3.34 25.35
CA VAL A 47 4.36 2.39 25.96
C VAL A 47 3.63 1.65 27.09
N LEU A 48 3.45 0.34 26.93
CA LEU A 48 2.66 -0.49 27.83
C LEU A 48 3.60 -1.28 28.76
N VAL A 49 3.63 -0.95 30.04
CA VAL A 49 4.52 -1.56 31.05
C VAL A 49 3.70 -2.19 32.18
N ASP A 50 4.03 -3.40 32.57
CA ASP A 50 3.41 -4.07 33.71
C ASP A 50 3.69 -3.27 35.02
N LYS A 51 2.68 -3.02 35.82
CA LYS A 51 2.82 -2.40 37.17
C LYS A 51 3.76 -3.16 38.10
N ALA A 52 3.88 -4.47 37.89
CA ALA A 52 4.78 -5.34 38.63
C ALA A 52 6.16 -5.50 37.96
N ASP A 53 6.47 -4.74 36.92
CA ASP A 53 7.79 -4.76 36.29
C ASP A 53 8.88 -4.33 37.30
N PRO A 54 9.93 -5.14 37.49
CA PRO A 54 11.03 -4.79 38.39
C PRO A 54 11.74 -3.47 38.03
N GLU A 55 11.75 -3.09 36.76
CA GLU A 55 12.34 -1.83 36.24
C GLU A 55 11.31 -0.70 36.15
N LYS A 56 10.10 -0.85 36.70
CA LYS A 56 9.03 0.15 36.58
C LYS A 56 9.50 1.56 36.94
N ASP A 57 10.29 1.69 38.02
CA ASP A 57 10.78 3.00 38.45
C ASP A 57 11.79 3.61 37.49
N ASP A 58 12.47 2.80 36.68
CA ASP A 58 13.36 3.28 35.63
C ASP A 58 12.58 3.75 34.41
N TYR A 59 11.48 3.08 34.02
CA TYR A 59 10.54 3.58 33.01
C TYR A 59 9.92 4.92 33.44
N LEU A 60 9.56 5.09 34.71
CA LEU A 60 8.99 6.35 35.20
C LEU A 60 9.97 7.53 35.21
N LYS A 61 11.28 7.28 35.17
CA LYS A 61 12.33 8.30 35.10
C LYS A 61 12.66 8.71 33.65
N ILE A 62 12.16 7.98 32.63
CA ILE A 62 12.43 8.30 31.22
C ILE A 62 11.71 9.61 30.87
N GLU A 63 12.41 10.48 30.16
CA GLU A 63 11.82 11.65 29.54
C GLU A 63 11.19 11.24 28.20
N TYR A 64 9.86 11.30 28.12
CA TYR A 64 9.11 10.87 26.95
C TYR A 64 8.85 12.05 26.01
N PRO A 65 8.94 11.84 24.67
CA PRO A 65 8.46 12.82 23.68
C PRO A 65 6.97 13.15 23.92
N GLU A 66 6.55 14.36 23.49
CA GLU A 66 5.19 14.88 23.75
C GLU A 66 4.05 13.95 23.31
N ASN A 67 4.25 13.22 22.21
CA ASN A 67 3.28 12.29 21.65
C ASN A 67 3.46 10.85 22.11
N VAL A 68 4.34 10.59 23.10
CA VAL A 68 4.54 9.27 23.70
C VAL A 68 4.00 9.26 25.13
N THR A 69 3.18 8.26 25.45
CA THR A 69 2.55 8.12 26.77
C THR A 69 2.90 6.77 27.39
N LEU A 70 3.44 6.79 28.61
CA LEU A 70 3.61 5.57 29.40
C LEU A 70 2.26 5.18 30.04
N ILE A 71 1.85 3.95 29.83
CA ILE A 71 0.65 3.34 30.42
C ILE A 71 1.09 2.15 31.28
N LEU A 72 0.77 2.20 32.56
CA LEU A 72 0.98 1.08 33.48
C LEU A 72 -0.22 0.13 33.39
N THR A 73 0.04 -1.13 33.05
CA THR A 73 -0.95 -2.20 32.88
C THR A 73 -0.89 -3.23 34.00
N GLU A 74 -1.97 -3.96 34.20
CA GLU A 74 -1.99 -5.15 35.09
C GLU A 74 -1.55 -6.41 34.35
N GLY A 75 -1.62 -6.40 33.05
CA GLY A 75 -1.26 -7.51 32.14
C GLY A 75 0.25 -7.71 32.07
N ARG A 76 0.71 -8.96 32.19
CA ARG A 76 2.14 -9.32 32.15
C ARG A 76 2.64 -9.67 30.76
N SER A 77 1.86 -10.41 29.99
CA SER A 77 2.22 -10.78 28.63
C SER A 77 1.98 -9.64 27.64
N MET A 78 2.57 -9.73 26.46
CA MET A 78 2.34 -8.77 25.38
C MET A 78 0.84 -8.69 25.02
N ALA A 79 0.20 -9.86 24.87
CA ALA A 79 -1.23 -9.94 24.58
C ALA A 79 -2.09 -9.32 25.69
N ALA A 80 -1.78 -9.62 26.96
CA ALA A 80 -2.54 -9.08 28.09
C ALA A 80 -2.45 -7.55 28.19
N LYS A 81 -1.27 -6.97 27.96
CA LYS A 81 -1.08 -5.50 27.90
C LYS A 81 -1.90 -4.85 26.79
N VAL A 82 -1.88 -5.43 25.59
CA VAL A 82 -2.65 -4.91 24.45
C VAL A 82 -4.16 -5.06 24.67
N ASN A 83 -4.60 -6.21 25.23
CA ASN A 83 -6.02 -6.45 25.54
C ASN A 83 -6.56 -5.47 26.59
N GLU A 84 -5.74 -5.01 27.53
CA GLU A 84 -6.16 -4.01 28.54
C GLU A 84 -6.49 -2.64 27.93
N VAL A 85 -5.91 -2.31 26.80
CA VAL A 85 -6.21 -1.06 26.06
C VAL A 85 -7.13 -1.26 24.85
N TRP A 86 -7.64 -2.49 24.65
CA TRP A 86 -8.42 -2.88 23.47
C TRP A 86 -9.60 -1.95 23.18
N ASP A 87 -10.43 -1.67 24.16
CA ASP A 87 -11.63 -0.81 24.01
C ASP A 87 -11.29 0.62 23.59
N ARG A 88 -10.05 1.05 23.81
CA ARG A 88 -9.56 2.38 23.44
C ARG A 88 -9.03 2.44 22.02
N ILE A 89 -8.60 1.31 21.46
CA ILE A 89 -7.95 1.22 20.14
C ILE A 89 -8.87 0.67 19.05
N ILE A 90 -9.89 -0.12 19.38
CA ILE A 90 -10.73 -0.83 18.40
C ILE A 90 -11.49 0.10 17.46
N ASN A 91 -11.75 1.34 17.87
CA ASN A 91 -12.44 2.33 17.07
C ASN A 91 -11.49 3.23 16.25
N LEU A 92 -10.18 3.05 16.37
CA LEU A 92 -9.21 3.78 15.56
C LEU A 92 -9.20 3.25 14.11
N ASP A 93 -8.68 4.08 13.20
CA ASP A 93 -8.52 3.70 11.79
C ASP A 93 -7.35 2.77 11.57
N ALA A 94 -6.32 2.87 12.41
CA ALA A 94 -5.14 2.00 12.37
C ALA A 94 -4.52 1.79 13.77
N THR A 95 -3.96 0.61 13.98
CA THR A 95 -3.12 0.29 15.14
C THR A 95 -1.82 -0.35 14.66
N ILE A 96 -0.69 0.16 15.14
CA ILE A 96 0.65 -0.33 14.82
C ILE A 96 1.23 -0.99 16.08
N LEU A 97 1.75 -2.19 15.94
CA LEU A 97 2.47 -2.88 17.02
C LEU A 97 3.97 -2.84 16.75
N LEU A 98 4.71 -2.44 17.77
CA LEU A 98 6.18 -2.43 17.79
C LEU A 98 6.68 -3.14 19.03
N ASN A 99 7.95 -3.54 19.00
CA ASN A 99 8.70 -4.04 20.16
C ASN A 99 9.77 -3.02 20.58
N ASP A 100 10.16 -3.06 21.84
CA ASP A 100 11.18 -2.17 22.41
C ASP A 100 12.61 -2.40 21.90
N ASP A 101 12.86 -3.52 21.21
CA ASP A 101 14.09 -3.84 20.50
C ASP A 101 14.07 -3.44 18.99
N HIS A 102 13.02 -2.77 18.54
CA HIS A 102 12.99 -2.15 17.22
C HIS A 102 13.75 -0.82 17.21
N ILE A 103 14.44 -0.55 16.11
CA ILE A 103 15.11 0.71 15.82
C ILE A 103 14.55 1.26 14.51
N LEU A 104 13.89 2.39 14.59
CA LEU A 104 13.31 3.06 13.43
C LEU A 104 14.42 3.69 12.58
N LYS A 105 14.46 3.41 11.28
CA LYS A 105 15.53 3.86 10.37
C LYS A 105 15.03 4.77 9.27
N THR A 106 13.82 4.55 8.79
CA THR A 106 13.27 5.32 7.68
C THR A 106 12.60 6.59 8.20
N PRO A 107 13.00 7.80 7.76
CA PRO A 107 12.32 9.03 8.12
C PRO A 107 10.83 8.99 7.78
N GLN A 108 9.98 9.50 8.68
CA GLN A 108 8.52 9.57 8.54
C GLN A 108 7.89 8.20 8.17
N TRP A 109 8.48 7.13 8.68
CA TRP A 109 8.09 5.75 8.41
C TRP A 109 6.61 5.49 8.72
N ASP A 110 6.11 6.07 9.82
CA ASP A 110 4.73 5.97 10.28
C ASP A 110 3.74 6.55 9.26
N GLN A 111 4.06 7.71 8.68
CA GLN A 111 3.25 8.32 7.64
C GLN A 111 3.23 7.48 6.36
N LYS A 112 4.37 6.88 5.99
CA LYS A 112 4.45 5.94 4.87
C LYS A 112 3.58 4.71 5.12
N VAL A 113 3.63 4.12 6.31
CA VAL A 113 2.80 2.98 6.70
C VAL A 113 1.31 3.37 6.68
N LEU A 114 0.95 4.48 7.32
CA LEU A 114 -0.45 4.93 7.40
C LEU A 114 -1.03 5.29 6.03
N SER A 115 -0.24 5.85 5.11
CA SER A 115 -0.68 6.12 3.74
C SER A 115 -1.08 4.85 2.97
N GLN A 116 -0.66 3.68 3.42
CA GLN A 116 -0.99 2.38 2.84
C GLN A 116 -2.18 1.69 3.55
N ILE A 117 -2.65 2.23 4.68
CA ILE A 117 -3.86 1.73 5.34
C ILE A 117 -5.07 2.12 4.51
N THR A 118 -5.68 1.12 3.87
CA THR A 118 -6.83 1.32 2.98
C THR A 118 -7.80 0.15 3.15
N GLY A 119 -9.04 0.45 3.50
CA GLY A 119 -10.05 -0.60 3.62
C GLY A 119 -9.73 -1.62 4.72
N ALA A 120 -9.57 -2.88 4.35
CA ALA A 120 -9.33 -4.00 5.28
C ALA A 120 -7.97 -4.65 5.00
N ASN A 121 -6.89 -3.99 5.35
CA ASN A 121 -5.54 -4.47 5.10
C ASN A 121 -4.64 -4.45 6.33
N VAL A 122 -3.53 -5.17 6.19
CA VAL A 122 -2.43 -5.26 7.16
C VAL A 122 -1.14 -4.86 6.45
N ILE A 123 -0.36 -3.98 7.06
CA ILE A 123 0.89 -3.48 6.51
C ILE A 123 2.04 -3.98 7.38
N GLY A 124 2.98 -4.69 6.75
CA GLY A 124 4.27 -5.04 7.35
C GLY A 124 5.38 -4.11 6.88
N THR A 125 6.49 -4.07 7.59
CA THR A 125 7.69 -3.31 7.24
C THR A 125 8.89 -4.23 7.06
N ASN A 126 9.96 -3.72 6.46
CA ASN A 126 11.24 -4.41 6.38
C ASN A 126 11.93 -4.37 7.76
N ASP A 127 12.17 -5.54 8.37
CA ASP A 127 12.90 -5.66 9.66
C ASP A 127 14.42 -5.80 9.47
N GLY A 128 14.88 -5.76 8.21
CA GLY A 128 16.27 -5.93 7.82
C GLY A 128 16.78 -7.37 7.93
N TRP A 129 15.93 -8.34 8.23
CA TRP A 129 16.35 -9.73 8.47
C TRP A 129 15.49 -10.79 7.75
N VAL A 130 14.19 -10.76 7.96
CA VAL A 130 13.31 -11.82 7.46
C VAL A 130 13.03 -11.64 5.97
N ALA A 131 12.75 -12.75 5.26
CA ALA A 131 12.43 -12.72 3.84
C ALA A 131 11.25 -11.79 3.52
N PRO A 132 11.26 -11.08 2.39
CA PRO A 132 10.32 -10.01 2.06
C PRO A 132 8.84 -10.42 1.93
N GLN A 133 8.51 -11.67 2.24
CA GLN A 133 7.16 -12.22 2.14
C GLN A 133 6.49 -12.45 3.49
N ARG A 134 7.16 -12.16 4.61
CA ARG A 134 6.66 -12.41 5.95
C ARG A 134 6.20 -11.13 6.63
N ILE A 135 5.10 -11.21 7.38
CA ILE A 135 4.65 -10.13 8.25
C ILE A 135 5.55 -10.15 9.48
N CYS A 136 6.48 -9.21 9.54
CA CYS A 136 7.45 -9.07 10.62
C CYS A 136 7.80 -7.59 10.82
N GLY A 137 8.57 -7.29 11.85
CA GLY A 137 8.90 -5.92 12.20
C GLY A 137 7.68 -5.14 12.71
N ALA A 138 7.57 -3.88 12.32
CA ALA A 138 6.38 -3.09 12.61
C ALA A 138 5.21 -3.58 11.77
N THR A 139 4.15 -4.00 12.45
CA THR A 139 2.92 -4.42 11.78
C THR A 139 1.80 -3.44 12.11
N ALA A 140 1.11 -2.96 11.08
CA ALA A 140 -0.04 -2.08 11.20
C ALA A 140 -1.30 -2.77 10.68
N TRP A 141 -2.35 -2.75 11.46
CA TRP A 141 -3.66 -3.26 11.10
C TRP A 141 -4.62 -2.11 10.88
N SER A 142 -5.40 -2.16 9.80
CA SER A 142 -6.54 -1.27 9.68
C SER A 142 -7.57 -1.58 10.77
N GLY A 143 -8.24 -0.57 11.29
CA GLY A 143 -9.29 -0.76 12.30
C GLY A 143 -10.42 -1.66 11.81
N LYS A 144 -10.68 -1.68 10.49
CA LYS A 144 -11.66 -2.60 9.90
C LYS A 144 -11.27 -4.07 10.07
N VAL A 145 -9.98 -4.41 9.89
CA VAL A 145 -9.47 -5.76 10.14
C VAL A 145 -9.65 -6.15 11.61
N LEU A 146 -9.21 -5.29 12.53
CA LEU A 146 -9.28 -5.59 13.97
C LEU A 146 -10.73 -5.73 14.44
N ARG A 147 -11.64 -4.85 14.01
CA ARG A 147 -13.08 -4.95 14.34
C ARG A 147 -13.72 -6.22 13.78
N THR A 148 -13.30 -6.67 12.61
CA THR A 148 -13.85 -7.89 11.98
C THR A 148 -13.40 -9.16 12.68
N ILE A 149 -12.12 -9.22 13.06
CA ILE A 149 -11.54 -10.39 13.73
C ILE A 149 -11.88 -10.38 15.23
N GLY A 150 -11.93 -9.20 15.85
CA GLY A 150 -12.24 -9.03 17.27
C GLY A 150 -11.06 -9.24 18.21
N TYR A 151 -9.85 -9.39 17.68
CA TYR A 151 -8.61 -9.54 18.47
C TYR A 151 -7.38 -9.15 17.64
N MET A 152 -6.28 -8.84 18.32
CA MET A 152 -4.93 -8.78 17.73
C MET A 152 -4.16 -10.08 18.02
N PHE A 153 -4.41 -10.66 19.20
CA PHE A 153 -3.84 -11.91 19.68
C PHE A 153 -4.97 -12.91 19.93
N PRO A 154 -4.98 -14.08 19.23
CA PRO A 154 -5.93 -15.14 19.58
C PRO A 154 -5.76 -15.62 21.01
N GLU A 155 -6.81 -16.14 21.58
CA GLU A 155 -6.81 -16.70 22.94
C GLU A 155 -5.71 -17.75 23.13
N GLY A 156 -4.90 -17.58 24.17
CA GLY A 156 -3.78 -18.45 24.52
C GLY A 156 -2.47 -18.14 23.76
N ILE A 157 -2.49 -17.29 22.75
CA ILE A 157 -1.29 -16.81 22.05
C ILE A 157 -0.88 -15.48 22.65
N GLU A 158 0.11 -15.53 23.56
CA GLU A 158 0.46 -14.38 24.37
C GLU A 158 1.73 -13.65 23.93
N HIS A 159 2.62 -14.34 23.21
CA HIS A 159 3.90 -13.78 22.78
C HIS A 159 4.38 -14.38 21.45
N LEU A 160 4.68 -15.70 21.40
CA LEU A 160 5.10 -16.40 20.17
C LEU A 160 3.91 -16.66 19.25
N TYR A 161 4.18 -16.80 17.93
CA TYR A 161 3.22 -17.16 16.88
C TYR A 161 2.20 -16.06 16.49
N VAL A 162 2.30 -14.85 16.99
CA VAL A 162 1.40 -13.75 16.58
C VAL A 162 1.59 -13.43 15.09
N ASP A 163 2.85 -13.32 14.67
CA ASP A 163 3.22 -13.17 13.26
C ASP A 163 2.69 -14.30 12.40
N SER A 164 2.83 -15.55 12.83
CA SER A 164 2.34 -16.74 12.12
C SER A 164 0.82 -16.74 11.97
N VAL A 165 0.07 -16.27 12.98
CA VAL A 165 -1.39 -16.08 12.89
C VAL A 165 -1.73 -15.09 11.77
N TRP A 166 -1.11 -13.93 11.79
CA TRP A 166 -1.41 -12.90 10.80
C TRP A 166 -0.90 -13.24 9.40
N GLU A 167 0.24 -13.95 9.30
CA GLU A 167 0.68 -14.53 8.03
C GLU A 167 -0.36 -15.48 7.44
N TYR A 168 -0.91 -16.38 8.26
CA TYR A 168 -1.96 -17.29 7.80
C TYR A 168 -3.21 -16.53 7.35
N LEU A 169 -3.75 -15.66 8.20
CA LEU A 169 -4.96 -14.89 7.91
C LEU A 169 -4.80 -14.02 6.66
N CYS A 170 -3.71 -13.26 6.59
CA CYS A 170 -3.46 -12.38 5.46
C CYS A 170 -3.12 -13.14 4.18
N GLY A 171 -2.46 -14.29 4.28
CA GLY A 171 -2.19 -15.16 3.13
C GLY A 171 -3.48 -15.69 2.51
N LYS A 172 -4.44 -16.12 3.33
CA LYS A 172 -5.76 -16.57 2.88
C LYS A 172 -6.63 -15.41 2.34
N ALA A 173 -6.68 -14.29 3.04
CA ALA A 173 -7.51 -13.14 2.66
C ALA A 173 -6.83 -12.21 1.63
N GLN A 174 -5.55 -12.43 1.30
CA GLN A 174 -4.75 -11.58 0.40
C GLN A 174 -4.78 -10.09 0.79
N CYS A 175 -4.72 -9.81 2.09
CA CYS A 175 -4.87 -8.46 2.64
C CYS A 175 -3.58 -7.85 3.22
N ALA A 176 -2.43 -8.49 3.07
CA ALA A 176 -1.14 -7.95 3.49
C ALA A 176 -0.42 -7.19 2.37
N ASN A 177 0.25 -6.11 2.76
CA ASN A 177 1.24 -5.43 1.95
C ASN A 177 2.51 -5.22 2.80
N ILE A 178 3.70 -5.51 2.25
CA ILE A 178 4.97 -5.36 2.95
C ILE A 178 5.76 -4.24 2.27
N LEU A 179 6.10 -3.21 3.05
CA LEU A 179 6.85 -2.05 2.59
C LEU A 179 8.35 -2.30 2.75
N MET A 180 9.00 -2.75 1.67
CA MET A 180 10.43 -3.05 1.68
C MET A 180 11.33 -1.82 1.78
N ASP A 181 10.81 -0.64 1.42
CA ASP A 181 11.48 0.65 1.52
C ASP A 181 11.33 1.32 2.89
N VAL A 182 10.54 0.72 3.79
CA VAL A 182 10.37 1.16 5.19
C VAL A 182 11.12 0.23 6.12
N LEU A 183 12.32 0.65 6.54
CA LEU A 183 13.17 -0.13 7.45
C LEU A 183 12.86 0.21 8.90
N VAL A 184 12.34 -0.79 9.62
CA VAL A 184 12.21 -0.84 11.08
C VAL A 184 13.07 -2.01 11.56
N GLU A 185 14.32 -1.73 11.87
CA GLU A 185 15.32 -2.75 12.19
C GLU A 185 14.98 -3.47 13.49
N HIS A 186 14.92 -4.79 13.46
CA HIS A 186 14.74 -5.63 14.65
C HIS A 186 16.12 -6.03 15.20
N ASP A 187 16.52 -5.46 16.34
CA ASP A 187 17.82 -5.68 16.96
C ASP A 187 17.82 -6.95 17.85
N HIS A 188 17.65 -8.10 17.20
CA HIS A 188 17.50 -9.38 17.90
C HIS A 188 18.81 -10.17 17.97
N ALA A 189 19.06 -10.84 19.10
CA ALA A 189 20.30 -11.59 19.38
C ALA A 189 20.59 -12.72 18.39
N PHE A 190 19.57 -13.32 17.76
CA PHE A 190 19.77 -14.31 16.68
C PHE A 190 20.43 -13.73 15.45
N LYS A 191 20.21 -12.43 15.17
CA LYS A 191 20.79 -11.74 14.03
C LYS A 191 22.17 -11.16 14.34
N LYS A 192 22.29 -10.59 15.53
CA LYS A 192 23.51 -9.92 16.01
C LYS A 192 23.87 -10.52 17.36
N PRO A 193 24.94 -11.34 17.47
CA PRO A 193 25.36 -11.95 18.74
C PRO A 193 25.61 -10.92 19.86
N GLU A 194 25.93 -9.67 19.48
CA GLU A 194 26.14 -8.55 20.39
C GLU A 194 24.83 -7.83 20.81
N ALA A 195 23.71 -8.15 20.19
CA ALA A 195 22.42 -7.57 20.57
C ALA A 195 22.01 -8.00 22.00
N PRO A 196 21.26 -7.16 22.71
CA PRO A 196 20.78 -7.52 24.04
C PRO A 196 19.99 -8.82 24.04
N LYS A 197 20.36 -9.75 24.92
CA LYS A 197 19.62 -11.02 25.07
C LYS A 197 18.29 -10.78 25.75
N ASP A 198 17.25 -11.37 25.21
CA ASP A 198 15.94 -11.44 25.84
C ASP A 198 15.78 -12.74 26.63
N GLU A 199 16.19 -12.71 27.89
CA GLU A 199 16.07 -13.89 28.78
C GLU A 199 14.62 -14.40 28.88
N THR A 200 13.64 -13.51 28.83
CA THR A 200 12.22 -13.87 28.85
C THR A 200 11.78 -14.58 27.61
N HIS A 201 12.12 -14.02 26.44
CA HIS A 201 11.85 -14.64 25.13
C HIS A 201 12.59 -15.98 25.02
N ASP A 202 13.90 -16.01 25.32
CA ASP A 202 14.71 -17.22 25.24
C ASP A 202 14.17 -18.35 26.12
N LYS A 203 13.67 -18.00 27.30
CA LYS A 203 13.03 -18.97 28.21
C LYS A 203 11.74 -19.52 27.61
N ILE A 204 10.85 -18.67 27.12
CA ILE A 204 9.58 -19.06 26.49
C ILE A 204 9.85 -19.90 25.25
N TYR A 205 10.77 -19.47 24.37
CA TYR A 205 11.16 -20.16 23.17
C TYR A 205 11.76 -21.55 23.45
N THR A 206 12.68 -21.64 24.43
CA THR A 206 13.31 -22.91 24.84
C THR A 206 12.29 -23.87 25.43
N GLN A 207 11.37 -23.38 26.24
CA GLN A 207 10.29 -24.18 26.82
C GLN A 207 9.35 -24.68 25.72
N ASP A 208 8.95 -23.81 24.78
CA ASP A 208 8.08 -24.19 23.67
C ASP A 208 8.75 -25.22 22.75
N TRP A 209 10.04 -25.04 22.46
CA TRP A 209 10.82 -26.00 21.67
C TRP A 209 10.90 -27.38 22.33
N ASN A 210 11.20 -27.44 23.64
CA ASN A 210 11.34 -28.69 24.38
C ASN A 210 10.01 -29.41 24.63
N ASP A 211 8.94 -28.64 24.79
CA ASP A 211 7.61 -29.13 25.14
C ASP A 211 6.59 -28.95 24.00
N ALA A 212 7.03 -28.67 22.79
CA ALA A 212 6.18 -28.39 21.64
C ALA A 212 5.08 -29.46 21.46
N GLY A 213 3.82 -29.01 21.46
CA GLY A 213 2.65 -29.88 21.39
C GLY A 213 2.08 -30.35 22.72
N LYS A 214 2.73 -30.06 23.86
CA LYS A 214 2.10 -30.27 25.17
C LYS A 214 1.04 -29.19 25.42
N GLU A 215 -0.06 -29.60 26.04
CA GLU A 215 -1.16 -28.70 26.39
C GLU A 215 -0.68 -27.50 27.19
N GLY A 216 -1.10 -26.30 26.74
CA GLY A 216 -0.74 -25.02 27.36
C GLY A 216 0.55 -24.38 26.86
N THR A 217 1.30 -25.02 25.94
CA THR A 217 2.46 -24.35 25.29
C THR A 217 2.00 -23.40 24.17
N PRO A 218 2.81 -22.38 23.80
CA PRO A 218 2.50 -21.50 22.66
C PRO A 218 2.24 -22.28 21.36
N ALA A 219 3.03 -23.29 21.06
CA ALA A 219 2.85 -24.16 19.88
C ALA A 219 1.53 -24.92 19.93
N TRP A 220 1.12 -25.40 21.11
CA TRP A 220 -0.17 -26.08 21.28
C TRP A 220 -1.35 -25.13 21.05
N HIS A 221 -1.29 -23.91 21.60
CA HIS A 221 -2.33 -22.89 21.39
C HIS A 221 -2.43 -22.49 19.92
N PHE A 222 -1.29 -22.30 19.24
CA PHE A 222 -1.28 -21.99 17.82
C PHE A 222 -1.88 -23.14 16.97
N LYS A 223 -1.49 -24.39 17.23
CA LYS A 223 -2.05 -25.55 16.57
C LYS A 223 -3.57 -25.66 16.80
N ARG A 224 -4.02 -25.49 18.04
CA ARG A 224 -5.45 -25.50 18.38
C ARG A 224 -6.22 -24.40 17.65
N TRP A 225 -5.65 -23.19 17.57
CA TRP A 225 -6.25 -22.10 16.81
C TRP A 225 -6.35 -22.44 15.31
N LEU A 226 -5.29 -23.01 14.70
CA LEU A 226 -5.31 -23.47 13.31
C LEU A 226 -6.43 -24.47 13.05
N GLU A 227 -6.63 -25.43 13.97
CA GLU A 227 -7.63 -26.49 13.84
C GLU A 227 -9.08 -26.02 14.07
N THR A 228 -9.28 -24.96 14.85
CA THR A 228 -10.62 -24.60 15.35
C THR A 228 -11.16 -23.26 14.86
N LYS A 229 -10.30 -22.26 14.64
CA LYS A 229 -10.73 -20.89 14.37
C LYS A 229 -10.15 -20.28 13.07
N ALA A 230 -8.95 -20.70 12.66
CA ALA A 230 -8.17 -20.02 11.63
C ALA A 230 -8.91 -19.88 10.29
N GLU A 231 -9.56 -20.93 9.81
CA GLU A 231 -10.28 -20.90 8.54
C GLU A 231 -11.51 -19.99 8.60
N ALA A 232 -12.27 -20.03 9.70
CA ALA A 232 -13.44 -19.16 9.91
C ALA A 232 -13.02 -17.69 10.00
N ASP A 233 -11.92 -17.39 10.68
CA ASP A 233 -11.41 -16.03 10.80
C ASP A 233 -10.82 -15.53 9.48
N ALA A 234 -10.12 -16.38 8.73
CA ALA A 234 -9.67 -16.08 7.37
C ALA A 234 -10.86 -15.77 6.44
N GLN A 235 -11.95 -16.53 6.55
CA GLN A 235 -13.15 -16.30 5.75
C GLN A 235 -13.81 -14.95 6.10
N LYS A 236 -13.88 -14.56 7.39
CA LYS A 236 -14.36 -13.22 7.80
C LYS A 236 -13.56 -12.11 7.14
N LEU A 237 -12.22 -12.25 7.10
CA LEU A 237 -11.36 -11.26 6.44
C LEU A 237 -11.57 -11.26 4.93
N LEU A 238 -11.72 -12.42 4.31
CA LEU A 238 -11.99 -12.54 2.88
C LEU A 238 -13.33 -11.89 2.50
N ASP A 239 -14.36 -12.05 3.34
CA ASP A 239 -15.70 -11.52 3.10
C ASP A 239 -15.74 -9.98 3.12
N ILE A 240 -14.85 -9.34 3.88
CA ILE A 240 -14.73 -7.88 3.93
C ILE A 240 -13.72 -7.31 2.94
N GLN A 241 -12.96 -8.19 2.27
CA GLN A 241 -12.12 -7.72 1.16
C GLN A 241 -13.01 -7.19 0.05
N PRO A 242 -12.61 -6.12 -0.60
CA PRO A 242 -13.31 -5.66 -1.77
C PRO A 242 -13.38 -6.83 -2.78
N LYS A 243 -14.58 -7.15 -3.25
CA LYS A 243 -14.70 -8.12 -4.35
C LYS A 243 -13.91 -7.57 -5.52
N MET A 244 -12.87 -8.27 -5.93
CA MET A 244 -12.01 -7.86 -7.04
C MET A 244 -12.88 -7.55 -8.25
N GLY A 245 -12.94 -6.30 -8.64
CA GLY A 245 -13.68 -5.82 -9.81
C GLY A 245 -12.85 -4.82 -10.56
N LEU A 246 -12.87 -4.91 -11.89
CA LEU A 246 -12.18 -4.00 -12.79
C LEU A 246 -13.19 -3.13 -13.54
N MET A 247 -12.99 -1.82 -13.52
CA MET A 247 -13.63 -0.91 -14.47
C MET A 247 -12.59 -0.51 -15.52
N VAL A 248 -12.88 -0.75 -16.79
CA VAL A 248 -12.16 -0.13 -17.90
C VAL A 248 -12.80 1.22 -18.21
N ALA A 249 -11.99 2.25 -18.24
CA ALA A 249 -12.41 3.63 -18.46
C ALA A 249 -11.75 4.19 -19.74
N THR A 250 -12.56 4.53 -20.73
CA THR A 250 -12.07 4.99 -22.05
C THR A 250 -12.60 6.36 -22.39
N PRO A 251 -11.74 7.40 -22.35
CA PRO A 251 -12.07 8.66 -22.98
C PRO A 251 -11.92 8.53 -24.48
N THR A 252 -12.92 8.98 -25.27
CA THR A 252 -12.86 9.02 -26.73
C THR A 252 -13.49 10.29 -27.24
N HIS A 253 -12.84 10.92 -28.23
CA HIS A 253 -13.34 12.18 -28.77
C HIS A 253 -14.53 11.96 -29.70
N ASP A 254 -14.46 11.00 -30.61
CA ASP A 254 -15.42 10.75 -31.69
C ASP A 254 -16.23 9.47 -31.54
N GLY A 255 -16.04 8.73 -30.44
CA GLY A 255 -16.69 7.45 -30.20
C GLY A 255 -16.05 6.27 -30.96
N ASN A 256 -15.00 6.49 -31.69
CA ASN A 256 -14.29 5.46 -32.44
C ASN A 256 -13.22 4.79 -31.55
N VAL A 257 -12.97 3.51 -31.82
CA VAL A 257 -11.88 2.73 -31.25
C VAL A 257 -11.13 1.98 -32.33
N PHE A 258 -9.85 1.78 -32.16
CA PHE A 258 -9.07 0.95 -33.07
C PHE A 258 -9.37 -0.53 -32.89
N MET A 259 -9.19 -1.33 -33.95
CA MET A 259 -9.47 -2.77 -33.92
C MET A 259 -8.67 -3.48 -32.81
N GLY A 260 -7.41 -3.12 -32.57
CA GLY A 260 -6.59 -3.69 -31.50
C GLY A 260 -7.18 -3.46 -30.10
N TYR A 261 -7.78 -2.29 -29.87
CA TYR A 261 -8.54 -2.00 -28.65
C TYR A 261 -9.78 -2.92 -28.53
N ALA A 262 -10.59 -3.02 -29.60
CA ALA A 262 -11.83 -3.78 -29.57
C ALA A 262 -11.58 -5.27 -29.34
N LEU A 263 -10.57 -5.86 -29.98
CA LEU A 263 -10.18 -7.25 -29.82
C LEU A 263 -9.66 -7.51 -28.39
N GLY A 264 -8.74 -6.68 -27.89
CA GLY A 264 -8.19 -6.81 -26.55
C GLY A 264 -9.29 -6.71 -25.47
N LEU A 265 -10.24 -5.78 -25.63
CA LEU A 265 -11.38 -5.63 -24.72
C LEU A 265 -12.28 -6.86 -24.73
N SER A 266 -12.59 -7.42 -25.91
CA SER A 266 -13.44 -8.61 -26.04
C SER A 266 -12.81 -9.83 -25.38
N ASP A 267 -11.52 -10.09 -25.66
CA ASP A 267 -10.79 -11.21 -25.07
C ASP A 267 -10.68 -11.09 -23.54
N MET A 268 -10.38 -9.89 -23.06
CA MET A 268 -10.31 -9.61 -21.64
C MET A 268 -11.68 -9.81 -20.96
N ALA A 269 -12.76 -9.23 -21.50
CA ALA A 269 -14.10 -9.36 -20.93
C ALA A 269 -14.53 -10.82 -20.84
N THR A 270 -14.25 -11.61 -21.88
CA THR A 270 -14.52 -13.05 -21.92
C THR A 270 -13.75 -13.78 -20.81
N PHE A 271 -12.45 -13.47 -20.67
CA PHE A 271 -11.62 -14.07 -19.64
C PHE A 271 -12.11 -13.71 -18.23
N PHE A 272 -12.43 -12.43 -17.94
CA PHE A 272 -12.92 -12.03 -16.62
C PHE A 272 -14.25 -12.69 -16.28
N ALA A 273 -15.16 -12.84 -17.27
CA ALA A 273 -16.41 -13.57 -17.09
C ALA A 273 -16.17 -15.05 -16.73
N GLN A 274 -15.23 -15.72 -17.41
CA GLN A 274 -14.86 -17.12 -17.13
C GLN A 274 -14.24 -17.31 -15.74
N GLN A 275 -13.53 -16.29 -15.25
CA GLN A 275 -12.90 -16.29 -13.91
C GLN A 275 -13.82 -15.77 -12.80
N ASN A 276 -15.09 -15.46 -13.13
CA ASN A 276 -16.07 -14.85 -12.22
C ASN A 276 -15.57 -13.55 -11.54
N ILE A 277 -14.73 -12.78 -12.27
CA ILE A 277 -14.26 -11.46 -11.85
C ILE A 277 -15.26 -10.42 -12.33
N TYR A 278 -15.67 -9.54 -11.42
CA TYR A 278 -16.60 -8.47 -11.76
C TYR A 278 -15.93 -7.48 -12.72
N PHE A 279 -16.65 -7.14 -13.79
CA PHE A 279 -16.15 -6.26 -14.84
C PHE A 279 -17.18 -5.21 -15.23
N GLU A 280 -16.75 -3.97 -15.30
CA GLU A 280 -17.53 -2.84 -15.82
C GLU A 280 -16.74 -2.09 -16.90
N MET A 281 -17.46 -1.41 -17.77
CA MET A 281 -16.90 -0.53 -18.78
C MET A 281 -17.57 0.84 -18.73
N ALA A 282 -16.77 1.88 -18.59
CA ALA A 282 -17.18 3.27 -18.64
C ALA A 282 -16.51 4.00 -19.83
N ARG A 283 -17.25 4.90 -20.46
CA ARG A 283 -16.73 5.73 -21.56
C ARG A 283 -17.27 7.12 -21.49
N ILE A 284 -16.47 8.08 -21.92
CA ILE A 284 -16.90 9.45 -22.20
C ILE A 284 -16.63 9.73 -23.68
N VAL A 285 -17.67 10.15 -24.39
CA VAL A 285 -17.62 10.48 -25.82
C VAL A 285 -17.83 11.97 -26.00
N GLY A 286 -17.10 12.59 -26.94
CA GLY A 286 -17.31 13.99 -27.32
C GLY A 286 -16.75 15.03 -26.39
N SER A 287 -16.00 14.64 -25.37
CA SER A 287 -15.33 15.63 -24.51
C SER A 287 -14.10 16.20 -25.20
N SER A 288 -14.06 17.51 -25.33
CA SER A 288 -12.90 18.24 -25.86
C SER A 288 -11.79 18.42 -24.83
N LEU A 289 -12.10 18.20 -23.56
CA LEU A 289 -11.18 18.39 -22.44
C LEU A 289 -10.88 17.03 -21.79
N ILE A 290 -9.73 16.47 -22.10
CA ILE A 290 -9.30 15.16 -21.58
C ILE A 290 -9.26 15.10 -20.06
N PRO A 291 -8.82 16.12 -19.29
CA PRO A 291 -8.88 16.09 -17.84
C PRO A 291 -10.32 15.94 -17.32
N HIS A 292 -11.26 16.66 -17.91
CA HIS A 292 -12.66 16.56 -17.54
C HIS A 292 -13.22 15.15 -17.80
N ALA A 293 -12.93 14.57 -18.98
CA ALA A 293 -13.32 13.20 -19.28
C ALA A 293 -12.77 12.19 -18.27
N ARG A 294 -11.50 12.32 -17.89
CA ARG A 294 -10.86 11.42 -16.90
C ARG A 294 -11.47 11.61 -15.50
N ASN A 295 -11.70 12.84 -15.04
CA ASN A 295 -12.33 13.11 -13.74
C ASN A 295 -13.77 12.56 -13.69
N THR A 296 -14.54 12.71 -14.77
CA THR A 296 -15.88 12.12 -14.87
C THR A 296 -15.84 10.59 -14.82
N LEU A 297 -14.88 9.95 -15.49
CA LEU A 297 -14.68 8.51 -15.43
C LEU A 297 -14.28 8.04 -14.02
N VAL A 298 -13.47 8.81 -13.29
CA VAL A 298 -13.15 8.52 -11.88
C VAL A 298 -14.40 8.63 -11.01
N ASP A 299 -15.25 9.64 -11.21
CA ASP A 299 -16.51 9.77 -10.47
C ASP A 299 -17.44 8.55 -10.71
N MET A 300 -17.57 8.11 -11.96
CA MET A 300 -18.29 6.88 -12.30
C MET A 300 -17.70 5.66 -11.62
N PHE A 301 -16.37 5.54 -11.61
CA PHE A 301 -15.66 4.47 -10.93
C PHE A 301 -15.90 4.47 -9.42
N LEU A 302 -15.83 5.64 -8.77
CA LEU A 302 -16.06 5.75 -7.33
C LEU A 302 -17.52 5.44 -6.92
N LYS A 303 -18.46 5.58 -7.83
CA LYS A 303 -19.87 5.15 -7.66
C LYS A 303 -20.10 3.66 -7.95
N SER A 304 -19.16 3.01 -8.66
CA SER A 304 -19.23 1.57 -8.95
C SER A 304 -18.79 0.73 -7.75
N ARG A 305 -18.85 -0.59 -7.89
CA ARG A 305 -18.28 -1.54 -6.92
C ARG A 305 -16.90 -2.08 -7.31
N CYS A 306 -16.29 -1.56 -8.39
CA CYS A 306 -14.97 -1.97 -8.83
C CYS A 306 -13.88 -1.48 -7.88
N GLN A 307 -12.80 -2.25 -7.75
CA GLN A 307 -11.66 -1.92 -6.89
C GLN A 307 -10.50 -1.34 -7.66
N LYS A 308 -10.41 -1.68 -8.94
CA LYS A 308 -9.36 -1.17 -9.83
C LYS A 308 -10.01 -0.46 -11.02
N LEU A 309 -9.44 0.69 -11.36
CA LEU A 309 -9.74 1.44 -12.58
C LEU A 309 -8.59 1.26 -13.55
N LEU A 310 -8.88 0.84 -14.77
CA LEU A 310 -7.92 0.79 -15.86
C LEU A 310 -8.29 1.82 -16.92
N PHE A 311 -7.54 2.89 -17.04
CA PHE A 311 -7.62 3.75 -18.19
C PHE A 311 -7.02 3.06 -19.40
N ILE A 312 -7.77 3.03 -20.51
CA ILE A 312 -7.28 2.60 -21.81
C ILE A 312 -7.76 3.64 -22.83
N ASP A 313 -6.83 4.34 -23.46
CA ASP A 313 -7.19 5.25 -24.56
C ASP A 313 -7.68 4.48 -25.77
N SER A 314 -8.63 5.03 -26.52
CA SER A 314 -9.33 4.36 -27.63
C SER A 314 -8.42 3.92 -28.79
N ASP A 315 -7.19 4.42 -28.80
CA ASP A 315 -6.16 4.14 -29.79
C ASP A 315 -5.03 3.22 -29.30
N GLN A 316 -5.23 2.56 -28.15
CA GLN A 316 -4.31 1.54 -27.64
C GLN A 316 -4.71 0.14 -28.12
N GLY A 317 -3.75 -0.61 -28.69
CA GLY A 317 -3.92 -2.04 -28.94
C GLY A 317 -3.27 -2.84 -27.81
N PHE A 318 -3.98 -3.86 -27.28
CA PHE A 318 -3.50 -4.62 -26.16
C PHE A 318 -4.00 -6.07 -26.20
N GLN A 319 -3.34 -6.93 -25.42
CA GLN A 319 -3.76 -8.31 -25.17
C GLN A 319 -4.26 -8.42 -23.72
N LYS A 320 -5.11 -9.41 -23.42
CA LYS A 320 -5.62 -9.64 -22.07
C LYS A 320 -4.50 -9.88 -21.05
N GLU A 321 -3.39 -10.49 -21.48
CA GLU A 321 -2.21 -10.74 -20.66
C GLU A 321 -1.61 -9.45 -20.11
N HIS A 322 -1.56 -8.39 -20.91
CA HIS A 322 -1.10 -7.06 -20.46
C HIS A 322 -1.97 -6.53 -19.33
N VAL A 323 -3.29 -6.69 -19.42
CA VAL A 323 -4.22 -6.30 -18.35
C VAL A 323 -4.05 -7.19 -17.13
N LEU A 324 -3.85 -8.50 -17.31
CA LEU A 324 -3.66 -9.43 -16.20
C LEU A 324 -2.41 -9.13 -15.38
N HIS A 325 -1.29 -8.78 -16.02
CA HIS A 325 -0.08 -8.34 -15.33
C HIS A 325 -0.35 -7.15 -14.40
N LEU A 326 -1.11 -6.15 -14.87
CA LEU A 326 -1.47 -5.00 -14.04
C LEU A 326 -2.51 -5.37 -12.98
N PHE A 327 -3.50 -6.19 -13.32
CA PHE A 327 -4.61 -6.56 -12.42
C PHE A 327 -4.15 -7.40 -11.24
N GLN A 328 -3.20 -8.31 -11.46
CA GLN A 328 -2.61 -9.18 -10.44
C GLN A 328 -1.54 -8.47 -9.59
N SER A 329 -1.14 -7.26 -9.98
CA SER A 329 -0.20 -6.45 -9.22
C SER A 329 -0.82 -5.95 -7.91
N ASN A 330 0.00 -5.90 -6.87
CA ASN A 330 -0.35 -5.26 -5.59
C ASN A 330 -0.01 -3.77 -5.56
N LYS A 331 0.52 -3.22 -6.68
CA LYS A 331 0.84 -1.81 -6.78
C LYS A 331 -0.42 -0.98 -6.97
N ARG A 332 -0.50 0.13 -6.25
CA ARG A 332 -1.69 1.01 -6.25
C ARG A 332 -1.82 1.82 -7.54
N ILE A 333 -0.69 2.15 -8.16
CA ILE A 333 -0.61 2.82 -9.48
C ILE A 333 0.40 2.04 -10.30
N ILE A 334 -0.05 1.44 -11.40
CA ILE A 334 0.81 0.68 -12.31
C ILE A 334 0.36 0.82 -13.74
N GLY A 335 1.26 1.19 -14.64
CA GLY A 335 0.99 1.35 -16.07
C GLY A 335 1.66 0.30 -16.94
N GLY A 336 1.19 0.21 -18.18
CA GLY A 336 1.90 -0.47 -19.26
C GLY A 336 2.90 0.45 -19.94
N ILE A 337 3.78 -0.14 -20.71
CA ILE A 337 4.73 0.57 -21.57
C ILE A 337 4.04 0.90 -22.90
N THR A 338 3.79 2.17 -23.14
CA THR A 338 3.15 2.69 -24.36
C THR A 338 4.16 3.48 -25.20
N PRO A 339 4.38 3.17 -26.47
CA PRO A 339 5.22 3.99 -27.35
C PRO A 339 4.53 5.30 -27.69
N HIS A 340 5.29 6.39 -27.78
CA HIS A 340 4.79 7.65 -28.35
C HIS A 340 4.58 7.55 -29.86
N LYS A 341 3.58 8.24 -30.40
CA LYS A 341 3.30 8.35 -31.86
C LYS A 341 4.31 9.27 -32.57
N ARG A 342 5.61 8.98 -32.45
CA ARG A 342 6.69 9.76 -33.07
C ARG A 342 7.94 8.90 -33.29
N PHE A 343 8.76 9.34 -34.21
CA PHE A 343 10.09 8.76 -34.45
C PHE A 343 11.19 9.72 -33.96
N PRO A 344 12.29 9.24 -33.35
CA PRO A 344 12.47 7.84 -32.94
C PRO A 344 11.44 7.42 -31.88
N ILE A 345 11.13 6.12 -31.81
CA ILE A 345 10.19 5.58 -30.83
C ILE A 345 10.73 5.86 -29.44
N ASN A 346 9.87 6.41 -28.60
CA ASN A 346 10.10 6.70 -27.20
C ASN A 346 8.86 6.28 -26.41
N PHE A 347 8.94 6.19 -25.09
CA PHE A 347 7.89 5.62 -24.25
C PHE A 347 7.28 6.65 -23.31
N ASN A 348 6.07 6.38 -22.86
CA ASN A 348 5.20 7.28 -22.09
C ASN A 348 5.50 7.29 -20.59
N PHE A 349 6.72 7.02 -20.16
CA PHE A 349 7.10 7.11 -18.74
C PHE A 349 8.43 7.81 -18.56
N GLU A 350 8.70 8.25 -17.34
CA GLU A 350 9.96 8.82 -16.91
C GLU A 350 10.54 7.93 -15.80
N PRO A 351 11.76 7.38 -15.96
CA PRO A 351 12.41 6.59 -14.92
C PRO A 351 12.72 7.44 -13.69
N LEU A 352 13.09 6.79 -12.59
CA LEU A 352 13.60 7.47 -11.41
C LEU A 352 14.85 8.28 -11.76
N PRO A 353 15.14 9.39 -11.05
CA PRO A 353 16.28 10.26 -11.35
C PRO A 353 17.62 9.52 -11.39
N GLU A 354 17.83 8.56 -10.51
CA GLU A 354 19.01 7.71 -10.43
C GLU A 354 19.20 6.79 -11.65
N ASP A 355 18.11 6.37 -12.27
CA ASP A 355 18.10 5.47 -13.43
C ASP A 355 18.11 6.22 -14.77
N ASN A 356 17.95 7.54 -14.75
CA ASN A 356 17.72 8.35 -15.94
C ASN A 356 18.87 8.28 -16.97
N HIS A 357 20.10 8.10 -16.52
CA HIS A 357 21.27 7.94 -17.39
C HIS A 357 21.17 6.68 -18.25
N PHE A 358 20.82 5.56 -17.63
CA PHE A 358 20.71 4.26 -18.29
C PHE A 358 19.57 4.26 -19.32
N PHE A 359 18.41 4.80 -18.96
CA PHE A 359 17.27 4.85 -19.86
C PHE A 359 17.52 5.75 -21.09
N LYS A 360 18.23 6.87 -20.94
CA LYS A 360 18.59 7.75 -22.08
C LYS A 360 19.54 7.06 -23.06
N ASP A 361 20.57 6.37 -22.55
CA ASP A 361 21.53 5.68 -23.40
C ASP A 361 20.90 4.52 -24.17
N ILE A 362 19.96 3.83 -23.58
CA ILE A 362 19.29 2.68 -24.17
C ILE A 362 18.19 3.09 -25.16
N THR A 363 17.45 4.16 -24.89
CA THR A 363 16.45 4.70 -25.82
C THR A 363 17.09 5.02 -27.18
N ASN A 364 18.36 5.41 -27.22
CA ASN A 364 19.11 5.66 -28.45
C ASN A 364 19.50 4.37 -29.21
N LYS A 365 19.45 3.19 -28.58
CA LYS A 365 19.74 1.89 -29.19
C LYS A 365 18.55 1.24 -29.87
N GLY A 366 17.36 1.77 -29.66
CA GLY A 366 16.12 1.30 -30.25
C GLY A 366 15.18 0.62 -29.26
N PRO A 367 13.92 0.41 -29.67
CA PRO A 367 12.86 -0.07 -28.79
C PRO A 367 13.09 -1.48 -28.24
N GLU A 368 13.66 -2.40 -29.03
CA GLU A 368 13.92 -3.78 -28.59
C GLU A 368 14.96 -3.84 -27.45
N GLU A 369 16.04 -3.10 -27.57
CA GLU A 369 17.08 -3.03 -26.54
C GLU A 369 16.56 -2.35 -25.26
N PHE A 370 15.72 -1.34 -25.44
CA PHE A 370 15.04 -0.70 -24.32
C PHE A 370 14.16 -1.68 -23.55
N ILE A 371 13.36 -2.50 -24.21
CA ILE A 371 12.48 -3.48 -23.57
C ILE A 371 13.27 -4.56 -22.86
N LYS A 372 14.30 -5.13 -23.50
CA LYS A 372 15.19 -6.10 -22.84
C LYS A 372 15.82 -5.53 -21.57
N TYR A 373 16.22 -4.26 -21.61
CA TYR A 373 16.74 -3.59 -20.45
C TYR A 373 15.68 -3.40 -19.36
N ALA A 374 14.50 -2.91 -19.69
CA ALA A 374 13.40 -2.76 -18.74
C ALA A 374 13.08 -4.11 -18.08
N GLN A 375 12.99 -5.19 -18.87
CA GLN A 375 12.77 -6.53 -18.34
C GLN A 375 13.91 -7.02 -17.41
N SER A 376 15.15 -6.62 -17.69
CA SER A 376 16.30 -6.97 -16.83
C SER A 376 16.35 -6.22 -15.50
N LYS A 377 15.66 -5.07 -15.41
CA LYS A 377 15.55 -4.23 -14.19
C LYS A 377 14.31 -4.51 -13.37
N ALA A 378 13.35 -5.19 -13.98
CA ALA A 378 12.10 -5.53 -13.33
C ALA A 378 12.28 -6.57 -12.22
N ASP A 379 11.43 -6.50 -11.23
CA ASP A 379 11.29 -7.56 -10.24
C ASP A 379 10.76 -8.87 -10.89
N PRO A 380 10.64 -9.99 -10.16
CA PRO A 380 10.14 -11.25 -10.71
C PRO A 380 8.72 -11.19 -11.29
N LYS A 381 7.94 -10.14 -10.97
CA LYS A 381 6.60 -9.88 -11.53
C LYS A 381 6.62 -8.93 -12.74
N GLY A 382 7.79 -8.47 -13.14
CA GLY A 382 7.93 -7.50 -14.23
C GLY A 382 7.73 -6.04 -13.81
N GLU A 383 7.69 -5.73 -12.52
CA GLU A 383 7.36 -4.40 -12.00
C GLU A 383 8.61 -3.55 -11.79
N ILE A 384 8.54 -2.27 -12.21
CA ILE A 384 9.62 -1.28 -12.08
C ILE A 384 9.03 -0.01 -11.52
N GLU A 385 9.62 0.53 -10.46
CA GLU A 385 9.24 1.86 -9.96
C GLU A 385 9.74 2.95 -10.91
N VAL A 386 8.88 3.95 -11.16
CA VAL A 386 9.17 5.04 -12.09
C VAL A 386 8.77 6.38 -11.50
N ASN A 387 9.37 7.43 -12.05
CA ASN A 387 9.06 8.79 -11.65
C ASN A 387 7.66 9.24 -12.11
N ARG A 388 7.26 8.85 -13.33
CA ARG A 388 5.99 9.21 -13.97
C ARG A 388 5.60 8.21 -15.03
N VAL A 389 4.30 8.13 -15.31
CA VAL A 389 3.75 7.30 -16.40
C VAL A 389 2.55 8.00 -17.01
N GLY A 390 2.33 7.82 -18.31
CA GLY A 390 1.14 8.32 -19.02
C GLY A 390 -0.11 7.51 -18.67
N THR A 391 -1.26 8.10 -18.86
CA THR A 391 -2.56 7.54 -18.48
C THR A 391 -3.23 6.69 -19.56
N GLY A 392 -2.62 6.57 -20.75
CA GLY A 392 -3.22 5.84 -21.88
C GLY A 392 -3.38 4.33 -21.65
N PHE A 393 -2.60 3.73 -20.72
CA PHE A 393 -2.76 2.36 -20.26
C PHE A 393 -2.31 2.28 -18.79
N LEU A 394 -3.18 2.73 -17.88
CA LEU A 394 -2.84 2.93 -16.47
C LEU A 394 -3.88 2.34 -15.55
N MET A 395 -3.46 1.42 -14.68
CA MET A 395 -4.30 0.85 -13.63
C MET A 395 -4.08 1.58 -12.32
N ILE A 396 -5.19 1.94 -11.66
CA ILE A 396 -5.20 2.68 -10.41
C ILE A 396 -6.16 1.99 -9.44
N ASP A 397 -5.69 1.73 -8.23
CA ASP A 397 -6.51 1.20 -7.15
C ASP A 397 -7.48 2.26 -6.61
N ARG A 398 -8.69 1.87 -6.22
CA ARG A 398 -9.72 2.76 -5.65
C ARG A 398 -9.19 3.60 -4.50
N SER A 399 -8.42 2.99 -3.64
CA SER A 399 -7.84 3.63 -2.46
C SER A 399 -6.97 4.85 -2.78
N VAL A 400 -6.40 4.93 -3.99
CA VAL A 400 -5.63 6.11 -4.43
C VAL A 400 -6.55 7.32 -4.53
N PHE A 401 -7.70 7.17 -5.18
CA PHE A 401 -8.65 8.28 -5.33
C PHE A 401 -9.32 8.63 -4.00
N GLU A 402 -9.66 7.63 -3.19
CA GLU A 402 -10.22 7.83 -1.85
C GLU A 402 -9.25 8.59 -0.94
N PHE A 403 -7.95 8.34 -1.06
CA PHE A 403 -6.93 9.08 -0.34
C PHE A 403 -6.69 10.48 -0.92
N MET A 404 -6.64 10.60 -2.26
CA MET A 404 -6.39 11.88 -2.93
C MET A 404 -7.53 12.88 -2.82
N LYS A 405 -8.77 12.44 -2.57
CA LYS A 405 -9.97 13.31 -2.63
C LYS A 405 -9.92 14.55 -1.74
N GLU A 406 -9.17 14.48 -0.62
CA GLU A 406 -8.99 15.60 0.32
C GLU A 406 -7.86 16.54 -0.08
N HIS A 407 -7.11 16.20 -1.14
CA HIS A 407 -5.94 16.95 -1.63
C HIS A 407 -6.16 17.57 -3.02
N VAL A 408 -7.37 17.47 -3.53
CA VAL A 408 -7.76 18.00 -4.85
C VAL A 408 -8.98 18.91 -4.71
N GLU A 409 -9.06 19.88 -5.60
CA GLU A 409 -10.20 20.77 -5.66
C GLU A 409 -11.46 20.07 -6.17
N GLU A 410 -12.61 20.65 -5.92
CA GLU A 410 -13.90 20.21 -6.40
C GLU A 410 -14.44 21.26 -7.37
N TYR A 411 -15.04 20.82 -8.47
CA TYR A 411 -15.63 21.71 -9.44
C TYR A 411 -16.99 21.20 -9.93
N GLU A 412 -17.84 22.11 -10.40
CA GLU A 412 -19.11 21.80 -11.03
C GLU A 412 -18.89 21.56 -12.53
N PRO A 413 -19.33 20.40 -13.07
CA PRO A 413 -19.21 20.14 -14.51
C PRO A 413 -20.17 21.04 -15.32
N PHE A 414 -19.84 21.30 -16.58
CA PHE A 414 -20.61 22.14 -17.51
C PHE A 414 -21.90 21.49 -18.05
N ASP A 415 -22.30 20.35 -17.54
CA ASP A 415 -23.39 19.53 -18.07
C ASP A 415 -24.80 19.90 -17.58
N ASN A 416 -24.96 21.10 -17.03
CA ASN A 416 -26.23 21.60 -16.48
C ASN A 416 -26.85 20.75 -15.34
N ASN A 417 -26.06 19.88 -14.70
CA ASN A 417 -26.46 19.19 -13.51
C ASN A 417 -25.87 19.89 -12.26
N PRO A 418 -26.62 20.79 -11.58
CA PRO A 418 -26.10 21.57 -10.46
C PRO A 418 -25.79 20.72 -9.22
N GLU A 419 -26.19 19.45 -9.20
CA GLU A 419 -25.86 18.53 -8.12
C GLU A 419 -24.62 17.68 -8.41
N ALA A 420 -24.11 17.71 -9.64
CA ALA A 420 -22.89 16.99 -10.00
C ALA A 420 -21.66 17.78 -9.57
N LYS A 421 -20.82 17.17 -8.75
CA LYS A 421 -19.53 17.71 -8.36
C LYS A 421 -18.46 16.68 -8.63
N HIS A 422 -17.39 17.11 -9.28
CA HIS A 422 -16.24 16.27 -9.60
C HIS A 422 -15.00 16.73 -8.85
N LYS A 423 -14.19 15.80 -8.42
CA LYS A 423 -12.85 16.07 -7.88
C LYS A 423 -11.83 16.19 -9.01
N GLU A 424 -10.93 17.16 -8.91
CA GLU A 424 -9.94 17.51 -9.95
C GLU A 424 -8.66 16.67 -9.80
N TYR A 425 -8.75 15.34 -9.94
CA TYR A 425 -7.59 14.44 -9.93
C TYR A 425 -6.67 14.66 -11.12
N PHE A 426 -7.25 14.97 -12.27
CA PHE A 426 -6.57 15.26 -13.51
C PHE A 426 -6.77 16.72 -13.88
N TRP A 427 -5.68 17.44 -14.04
CA TRP A 427 -5.66 18.87 -14.37
C TRP A 427 -4.59 19.15 -15.40
N MET A 428 -4.80 20.12 -16.28
CA MET A 428 -3.79 20.63 -17.19
C MET A 428 -3.73 22.16 -17.19
N GLY A 429 -2.54 22.71 -17.37
CA GLY A 429 -2.35 24.14 -17.40
C GLY A 429 -0.89 24.54 -17.21
N THR A 430 -0.68 25.83 -17.01
CA THR A 430 0.66 26.39 -16.84
C THR A 430 1.08 26.39 -15.37
N VAL A 431 2.24 25.83 -15.08
CA VAL A 431 2.89 25.85 -13.76
C VAL A 431 4.14 26.71 -13.76
N LYS A 432 4.45 27.34 -12.62
CA LYS A 432 5.72 28.06 -12.45
C LYS A 432 6.85 27.03 -12.40
N GLY A 433 7.79 27.10 -13.34
CA GLY A 433 9.03 26.35 -13.32
C GLY A 433 10.21 27.22 -12.90
N GLN A 434 11.40 26.63 -12.80
CA GLN A 434 12.63 27.40 -12.64
C GLN A 434 12.88 28.24 -13.91
N GLY A 435 12.65 29.54 -13.82
CA GLY A 435 12.92 30.52 -14.89
C GLY A 435 11.85 30.72 -15.96
N ALA A 436 10.84 29.86 -16.10
CA ALA A 436 9.75 30.02 -17.07
C ALA A 436 8.47 29.30 -16.66
N LYS A 437 7.31 29.74 -17.16
CA LYS A 437 6.07 28.97 -17.08
C LYS A 437 6.17 27.78 -18.03
N ARG A 438 5.79 26.60 -17.55
CA ARG A 438 5.71 25.36 -18.37
C ARG A 438 4.27 24.87 -18.39
N TYR A 439 3.84 24.36 -19.54
CA TYR A 439 2.56 23.68 -19.65
C TYR A 439 2.71 22.26 -19.12
N ARG A 440 1.76 21.83 -18.29
CA ARG A 440 1.70 20.48 -17.70
C ARG A 440 0.44 19.79 -18.21
N GLY A 441 0.59 18.58 -18.75
CA GLY A 441 -0.51 17.69 -19.10
C GLY A 441 -1.14 17.03 -17.87
N GLU A 442 -2.31 16.46 -18.05
CA GLU A 442 -3.12 15.86 -16.97
C GLU A 442 -2.48 14.62 -16.37
N ASP A 443 -1.82 13.80 -17.19
CA ASP A 443 -1.09 12.61 -16.79
C ASP A 443 0.11 12.95 -15.87
N TRP A 444 0.87 13.97 -16.27
CA TRP A 444 1.97 14.48 -15.47
C TRP A 444 1.49 15.15 -14.18
N HIS A 445 0.34 15.81 -14.21
CA HIS A 445 -0.26 16.38 -13.01
C HIS A 445 -0.64 15.30 -12.01
N PHE A 446 -1.38 14.27 -12.46
CA PHE A 446 -1.81 13.16 -11.62
C PHE A 446 -0.62 12.41 -10.97
N THR A 447 0.39 12.07 -11.77
CA THR A 447 1.57 11.35 -11.26
C THR A 447 2.40 12.20 -10.31
N GLU A 448 2.48 13.51 -10.53
CA GLU A 448 3.17 14.41 -9.60
C GLU A 448 2.40 14.62 -8.29
N LEU A 449 1.07 14.64 -8.34
CA LEU A 449 0.21 14.64 -7.15
C LEU A 449 0.42 13.34 -6.36
N ALA A 450 0.42 12.18 -7.02
CA ALA A 450 0.70 10.89 -6.38
C ALA A 450 2.04 10.91 -5.63
N LYS A 451 3.10 11.42 -6.27
CA LYS A 451 4.43 11.55 -5.64
C LYS A 451 4.44 12.49 -4.43
N LYS A 452 3.78 13.65 -4.52
CA LYS A 452 3.66 14.59 -3.38
C LYS A 452 2.97 13.94 -2.18
N LEU A 453 2.09 12.99 -2.45
CA LEU A 453 1.36 12.22 -1.45
C LEU A 453 2.06 10.88 -1.11
N HIS A 454 3.33 10.72 -1.52
CA HIS A 454 4.14 9.54 -1.26
C HIS A 454 3.51 8.22 -1.77
N ILE A 455 2.76 8.28 -2.87
CA ILE A 455 2.23 7.09 -3.54
C ILE A 455 3.19 6.72 -4.66
N PRO A 456 3.90 5.57 -4.55
CA PRO A 456 4.84 5.14 -5.57
C PRO A 456 4.11 4.72 -6.85
N ILE A 457 4.78 4.93 -7.99
CA ILE A 457 4.24 4.68 -9.32
C ILE A 457 5.10 3.61 -10.00
N PHE A 458 4.44 2.67 -10.65
CA PHE A 458 5.10 1.54 -11.29
C PHE A 458 4.72 1.42 -12.76
N ILE A 459 5.57 0.73 -13.54
CA ILE A 459 5.23 0.16 -14.84
C ILE A 459 5.47 -1.35 -14.78
N ASN A 460 4.79 -2.09 -15.67
CA ASN A 460 5.06 -3.51 -15.86
C ASN A 460 5.75 -3.75 -17.21
N ALA A 461 6.96 -4.33 -17.18
CA ALA A 461 7.79 -4.56 -18.34
C ALA A 461 7.26 -5.67 -19.28
N HIS A 462 6.23 -6.42 -18.86
CA HIS A 462 5.53 -7.41 -19.69
C HIS A 462 4.23 -6.85 -20.31
N ALA A 463 3.76 -5.70 -19.83
CA ALA A 463 2.56 -5.03 -20.36
C ALA A 463 2.95 -3.97 -21.41
N ILE A 464 3.35 -4.42 -22.58
CA ILE A 464 3.77 -3.55 -23.68
C ILE A 464 2.65 -3.46 -24.71
N VAL A 465 2.09 -2.27 -24.87
CA VAL A 465 0.90 -2.06 -25.70
C VAL A 465 1.25 -1.35 -27.01
N GLU A 466 0.36 -1.45 -27.97
CA GLU A 466 0.45 -0.72 -29.24
C GLU A 466 -0.22 0.65 -29.12
N HIS A 467 0.28 1.63 -29.88
CA HIS A 467 -0.32 2.96 -29.97
C HIS A 467 -0.65 3.27 -31.44
N HIS A 468 -1.92 3.19 -31.77
CA HIS A 468 -2.40 3.35 -33.13
C HIS A 468 -2.57 4.83 -33.52
N GLY A 469 -2.38 5.11 -34.80
CA GLY A 469 -2.54 6.41 -35.40
C GLY A 469 -2.57 6.26 -36.90
N THR A 470 -2.04 7.24 -37.64
CA THR A 470 -1.77 7.10 -39.08
C THR A 470 -0.83 5.91 -39.35
N PHE A 471 0.03 5.60 -38.35
CA PHE A 471 0.88 4.42 -38.29
C PHE A 471 0.67 3.71 -36.98
N THR A 472 0.86 2.38 -36.94
CA THR A 472 0.91 1.62 -35.70
C THR A 472 2.32 1.74 -35.12
N PHE A 473 2.43 2.31 -33.90
CA PHE A 473 3.67 2.42 -33.17
C PHE A 473 3.75 1.25 -32.18
N ASN A 474 4.65 0.32 -32.44
CA ASN A 474 4.94 -0.80 -31.53
C ASN A 474 6.44 -0.85 -31.22
N ALA A 475 6.81 -1.62 -30.22
CA ALA A 475 8.19 -1.75 -29.78
C ALA A 475 8.98 -2.83 -30.55
N GLY A 476 8.50 -3.27 -31.70
CA GLY A 476 9.15 -4.30 -32.53
C GLY A 476 8.86 -5.74 -32.10
N ILE A 477 8.12 -5.95 -31.00
CA ILE A 477 7.71 -7.28 -30.55
C ILE A 477 6.47 -7.68 -31.37
N ARG A 478 6.65 -8.58 -32.34
CA ARG A 478 5.54 -9.27 -32.95
C ARG A 478 5.06 -10.35 -31.99
N SER A 479 3.79 -10.30 -31.60
CA SER A 479 3.13 -11.45 -31.01
C SER A 479 3.17 -12.60 -32.04
N THR A 480 3.92 -13.65 -31.77
CA THR A 480 3.86 -14.91 -32.50
C THR A 480 2.58 -15.64 -32.19
#